data_c5d4edf041b3110f02e61bc233725e50
#
_entry.id   c5d4edf041b3110f02e61bc233725e50
#
_cell.length_a   1.000
_cell.length_b   1.000
_cell.length_c   1.000
_cell.angle_alpha   90.00
_cell.angle_beta   90.00
_cell.angle_gamma   90.00
#
_symmetry.space_group_name_H-M   'P 1'
#
loop_
_entity.id
_entity.type
_entity.pdbx_description
1 polymer ?
#
loop_
_entity_poly.entity_id
_entity_poly.type
_entity_poly.pdbx_seq_one_letter_code
_entity_poly.pdbx_strand_id
1 'polypeptide(L)'
;MQPGAPQKSLEQLLSELRPRLHRYCARMTGSVVDGEDVVQETMLKAMETAPGVGPITNPEGWLFGIAHHTAVDFLRRRAREESRQSTEDLDMIPDARNPVADREIAAASLRIFMRLPVSQRSSVILCDVLGHSLQEICEIVGGSVLAVKAALQRGRSRLRALAAAVDDTPIPALAEPERTRLRTYIERFNAHDFDAVRAMLAEEVRLDVVNRVCVDGKKSVAPYFSNYAARPHLRFITGFVDRCPAILVYDADDPDQRLKYFVLLAWAGEQVVGIRDFFSARYAMDGAELAVMD
;
A
#
# COMPACT_ATOMS: atom_id res chain seq x y z
N MET A 1 -33.74 18.97 21.75
CA MET A 1 -32.49 19.42 21.12
C MET A 1 -31.42 18.51 21.69
N GLN A 2 -31.00 17.45 20.96
CA GLN A 2 -29.91 16.59 21.39
C GLN A 2 -28.60 17.35 21.17
N PRO A 3 -27.62 17.28 22.10
CA PRO A 3 -26.30 17.88 21.89
C PRO A 3 -25.65 17.14 20.70
N GLY A 4 -25.26 17.90 19.67
CA GLY A 4 -24.55 17.39 18.51
C GLY A 4 -23.31 16.62 18.96
N ALA A 5 -23.08 15.43 18.37
CA ALA A 5 -21.86 14.66 18.60
C ALA A 5 -20.65 15.58 18.35
N PRO A 6 -19.57 15.48 19.16
CA PRO A 6 -18.38 16.31 18.98
C PRO A 6 -17.85 16.09 17.56
N GLN A 7 -17.70 17.19 16.84
CA GLN A 7 -17.15 17.17 15.48
C GLN A 7 -15.70 16.69 15.58
N LYS A 8 -15.41 15.51 15.01
CA LYS A 8 -14.06 14.92 15.03
C LYS A 8 -13.06 15.91 14.41
N SER A 9 -11.87 16.01 14.99
CA SER A 9 -10.80 16.78 14.34
C SER A 9 -10.40 16.14 13.01
N LEU A 10 -9.88 16.94 12.08
CA LEU A 10 -9.37 16.43 10.81
C LEU A 10 -8.35 15.31 11.02
N GLU A 11 -7.44 15.48 11.97
CA GLU A 11 -6.41 14.49 12.30
C GLU A 11 -7.01 13.15 12.77
N GLN A 12 -8.05 13.20 13.63
CA GLN A 12 -8.77 12.00 14.05
C GLN A 12 -9.42 11.29 12.87
N LEU A 13 -10.06 12.04 11.99
CA LEU A 13 -10.70 11.51 10.79
C LEU A 13 -9.67 10.86 9.85
N LEU A 14 -8.55 11.54 9.60
CA LEU A 14 -7.45 11.03 8.77
C LEU A 14 -6.90 9.72 9.35
N SER A 15 -6.69 9.65 10.66
CA SER A 15 -6.18 8.45 11.32
C SER A 15 -7.16 7.27 11.21
N GLU A 16 -8.46 7.51 11.42
CA GLU A 16 -9.50 6.48 11.33
C GLU A 16 -9.70 5.96 9.90
N LEU A 17 -9.63 6.83 8.90
CA LEU A 17 -9.86 6.45 7.51
C LEU A 17 -8.62 5.90 6.81
N ARG A 18 -7.42 6.08 7.39
CA ARG A 18 -6.16 5.62 6.78
C ARG A 18 -6.18 4.17 6.32
N PRO A 19 -6.64 3.17 7.09
CA PRO A 19 -6.70 1.79 6.63
C PRO A 19 -7.60 1.59 5.41
N ARG A 20 -8.73 2.29 5.36
CA ARG A 20 -9.66 2.23 4.23
C ARG A 20 -9.11 2.93 2.98
N LEU A 21 -8.46 4.08 3.16
CA LEU A 21 -7.75 4.79 2.09
C LEU A 21 -6.62 3.93 1.53
N HIS A 22 -5.84 3.28 2.40
CA HIS A 22 -4.77 2.38 1.98
C HIS A 22 -5.32 1.19 1.18
N ARG A 23 -6.41 0.57 1.63
CA ARG A 23 -7.06 -0.53 0.91
C ARG A 23 -7.50 -0.11 -0.50
N TYR A 24 -7.97 1.12 -0.64
CA TYR A 24 -8.28 1.72 -1.95
C TYR A 24 -7.02 1.94 -2.78
N CYS A 25 -6.05 2.67 -2.24
CA CYS A 25 -4.84 3.09 -2.96
C CYS A 25 -3.97 1.90 -3.39
N ALA A 26 -3.82 0.88 -2.52
CA ALA A 26 -3.07 -0.32 -2.85
C ALA A 26 -3.67 -1.08 -4.04
N ARG A 27 -5.02 -1.19 -4.12
CA ARG A 27 -5.70 -1.80 -5.26
C ARG A 27 -5.68 -0.91 -6.51
N MET A 28 -5.63 0.41 -6.33
CA MET A 28 -5.45 1.34 -7.46
C MET A 28 -4.06 1.26 -8.05
N THR A 29 -3.01 1.10 -7.25
CA THR A 29 -1.60 1.10 -7.66
C THR A 29 -1.04 -0.30 -7.93
N GLY A 30 -1.71 -1.34 -7.40
CA GLY A 30 -1.26 -2.74 -7.51
C GLY A 30 -0.15 -3.11 -6.52
N SER A 31 0.12 -2.27 -5.52
CA SER A 31 1.16 -2.47 -4.51
C SER A 31 0.76 -1.83 -3.18
N VAL A 32 0.98 -2.53 -2.06
CA VAL A 32 0.75 -1.97 -0.72
C VAL A 32 1.73 -0.84 -0.41
N VAL A 33 2.92 -0.88 -0.96
CA VAL A 33 3.97 0.12 -0.77
C VAL A 33 3.61 1.41 -1.51
N ASP A 34 3.31 1.31 -2.81
CA ASP A 34 2.87 2.44 -3.63
C ASP A 34 1.53 3.00 -3.12
N GLY A 35 0.65 2.11 -2.64
CA GLY A 35 -0.61 2.50 -2.02
C GLY A 35 -0.40 3.38 -0.80
N GLU A 36 0.59 3.08 0.04
CA GLU A 36 0.93 3.89 1.19
C GLU A 36 1.51 5.25 0.79
N ASP A 37 2.32 5.32 -0.26
CA ASP A 37 2.83 6.60 -0.79
C ASP A 37 1.68 7.51 -1.25
N VAL A 38 0.70 6.93 -1.96
CA VAL A 38 -0.51 7.67 -2.38
C VAL A 38 -1.34 8.11 -1.16
N VAL A 39 -1.43 7.29 -0.11
CA VAL A 39 -2.12 7.67 1.14
C VAL A 39 -1.41 8.84 1.81
N GLN A 40 -0.09 8.80 1.94
CA GLN A 40 0.69 9.90 2.54
C GLN A 40 0.50 11.20 1.75
N GLU A 41 0.61 11.15 0.42
CA GLU A 41 0.35 12.32 -0.46
C GLU A 41 -1.10 12.82 -0.32
N THR A 42 -2.08 11.91 -0.21
CA THR A 42 -3.50 12.24 0.02
C THR A 42 -3.69 12.98 1.33
N MET A 43 -3.06 12.51 2.40
CA MET A 43 -3.13 13.12 3.73
C MET A 43 -2.53 14.53 3.76
N LEU A 44 -1.39 14.72 3.11
CA LEU A 44 -0.76 16.04 2.96
C LEU A 44 -1.67 17.00 2.22
N LYS A 45 -2.20 16.59 1.05
CA LYS A 45 -3.15 17.40 0.27
C LYS A 45 -4.43 17.72 1.06
N ALA A 46 -4.93 16.79 1.85
CA ALA A 46 -6.10 17.02 2.70
C ALA A 46 -5.82 18.08 3.77
N MET A 47 -4.67 18.03 4.43
CA MET A 47 -4.27 19.04 5.42
C MET A 47 -4.06 20.42 4.79
N GLU A 48 -3.49 20.50 3.61
CA GLU A 48 -3.25 21.75 2.87
C GLU A 48 -4.56 22.37 2.37
N THR A 49 -5.52 21.57 1.92
CA THR A 49 -6.75 22.07 1.30
C THR A 49 -7.87 22.31 2.30
N ALA A 50 -7.95 21.60 3.40
CA ALA A 50 -9.01 21.70 4.41
C ALA A 50 -9.28 23.13 4.90
N PRO A 51 -8.28 24.00 5.15
CA PRO A 51 -8.52 25.37 5.61
C PRO A 51 -9.30 26.24 4.62
N GLY A 52 -9.23 25.91 3.31
CA GLY A 52 -9.91 26.65 2.24
C GLY A 52 -11.27 26.09 1.81
N VAL A 53 -11.58 24.89 2.26
CA VAL A 53 -12.84 24.19 1.93
C VAL A 53 -13.81 24.39 3.07
N GLY A 54 -14.74 25.26 3.03
CA GLY A 54 -15.73 25.49 4.10
C GLY A 54 -16.24 24.21 4.83
N PRO A 55 -17.38 24.18 5.48
CA PRO A 55 -17.85 22.99 6.19
C PRO A 55 -17.98 21.77 5.26
N ILE A 56 -17.17 20.73 5.50
CA ILE A 56 -17.17 19.51 4.70
C ILE A 56 -18.35 18.64 5.17
N THR A 57 -19.37 18.51 4.34
CA THR A 57 -20.59 17.75 4.67
C THR A 57 -20.39 16.25 4.62
N ASN A 58 -19.53 15.76 3.71
CA ASN A 58 -19.13 14.36 3.59
C ASN A 58 -17.59 14.23 3.62
N PRO A 59 -16.98 14.22 4.83
CA PRO A 59 -15.52 14.19 4.94
C PRO A 59 -14.89 12.91 4.36
N GLU A 60 -15.58 11.77 4.47
CA GLU A 60 -15.10 10.51 3.91
C GLU A 60 -15.07 10.58 2.36
N GLY A 61 -16.19 10.96 1.73
CA GLY A 61 -16.27 11.11 0.28
C GLY A 61 -15.26 12.12 -0.25
N TRP A 62 -15.04 13.23 0.47
CA TRP A 62 -14.04 14.24 0.13
C TRP A 62 -12.61 13.66 0.16
N LEU A 63 -12.25 12.92 1.20
CA LEU A 63 -10.94 12.27 1.31
C LEU A 63 -10.72 11.22 0.22
N PHE A 64 -11.73 10.40 -0.08
CA PHE A 64 -11.66 9.44 -1.17
C PHE A 64 -11.56 10.13 -2.54
N GLY A 65 -12.16 11.31 -2.72
CA GLY A 65 -11.97 12.13 -3.91
C GLY A 65 -10.52 12.56 -4.10
N ILE A 66 -9.88 13.06 -3.03
CA ILE A 66 -8.44 13.40 -3.05
C ILE A 66 -7.61 12.16 -3.36
N ALA A 67 -7.88 11.03 -2.68
CA ALA A 67 -7.16 9.77 -2.87
C ALA A 67 -7.30 9.24 -4.32
N HIS A 68 -8.50 9.35 -4.91
CA HIS A 68 -8.73 8.97 -6.30
C HIS A 68 -7.86 9.78 -7.27
N HIS A 69 -7.89 11.11 -7.16
CA HIS A 69 -7.09 11.96 -8.04
C HIS A 69 -5.59 11.74 -7.84
N THR A 70 -5.14 11.59 -6.59
CA THR A 70 -3.73 11.32 -6.27
C THR A 70 -3.28 9.97 -6.84
N ALA A 71 -4.10 8.91 -6.72
CA ALA A 71 -3.82 7.61 -7.31
C ALA A 71 -3.75 7.65 -8.84
N VAL A 72 -4.68 8.38 -9.49
CA VAL A 72 -4.66 8.55 -10.95
C VAL A 72 -3.42 9.30 -11.41
N ASP A 73 -3.02 10.35 -10.71
CA ASP A 73 -1.82 11.12 -11.03
C ASP A 73 -0.54 10.30 -10.81
N PHE A 74 -0.50 9.47 -9.76
CA PHE A 74 0.58 8.51 -9.54
C PHE A 74 0.70 7.54 -10.72
N LEU A 75 -0.40 6.93 -11.16
CA LEU A 75 -0.42 6.00 -12.29
C LEU A 75 0.00 6.68 -13.60
N ARG A 76 -0.40 7.92 -13.82
CA ARG A 76 0.02 8.69 -15.00
C ARG A 76 1.52 9.01 -14.97
N ARG A 77 2.09 9.33 -13.81
CA ARG A 77 3.55 9.56 -13.67
C ARG A 77 4.30 8.28 -13.98
N ARG A 78 3.89 7.16 -13.35
CA ARG A 78 4.49 5.84 -13.57
C ARG A 78 4.42 5.40 -15.04
N ALA A 79 3.27 5.52 -15.70
CA ALA A 79 3.12 5.20 -17.11
C ALA A 79 4.03 6.05 -18.02
N ARG A 80 4.28 7.33 -17.69
CA ARG A 80 5.22 8.18 -18.43
C ARG A 80 6.68 7.75 -18.23
N GLU A 81 7.03 7.27 -17.06
CA GLU A 81 8.35 6.72 -16.75
C GLU A 81 8.56 5.39 -17.49
N GLU A 82 7.54 4.52 -17.49
CA GLU A 82 7.54 3.23 -18.20
C GLU A 82 7.43 3.40 -19.73
N SER A 83 6.64 4.37 -20.24
CA SER A 83 6.48 4.60 -21.69
C SER A 83 7.70 5.24 -22.36
N ARG A 84 8.68 5.65 -21.61
CA ARG A 84 10.04 5.83 -22.15
C ARG A 84 10.70 4.50 -22.53
N GLN A 85 10.06 3.36 -22.24
CA GLN A 85 10.56 2.00 -22.48
C GLN A 85 9.64 1.08 -23.31
N SER A 86 8.35 1.31 -23.50
CA SER A 86 7.50 0.59 -24.49
C SER A 86 6.01 0.93 -24.46
N THR A 87 5.32 0.63 -25.57
CA THR A 87 3.92 0.92 -25.87
C THR A 87 3.08 -0.37 -25.88
N GLU A 88 1.88 -0.38 -25.29
CA GLU A 88 0.69 -1.10 -25.82
C GLU A 88 -0.56 -1.02 -24.90
N ASP A 89 -1.72 -0.70 -25.55
CA ASP A 89 -3.07 -0.67 -24.99
C ASP A 89 -3.89 -1.89 -25.46
N LEU A 90 -4.83 -2.40 -24.64
CA LEU A 90 -5.84 -3.37 -25.09
C LEU A 90 -7.20 -3.23 -24.39
N ASP A 91 -8.28 -3.21 -25.21
CA ASP A 91 -9.68 -3.08 -24.83
C ASP A 91 -10.52 -4.37 -25.07
N MET A 92 -11.59 -4.54 -24.26
CA MET A 92 -12.89 -5.20 -24.46
C MET A 92 -13.15 -6.69 -24.15
N ILE A 93 -14.27 -7.02 -23.43
CA ILE A 93 -15.46 -7.88 -23.72
C ILE A 93 -16.40 -8.06 -22.47
N PRO A 94 -17.73 -8.42 -22.60
CA PRO A 94 -18.81 -8.23 -21.60
C PRO A 94 -19.39 -9.50 -20.88
N ASP A 95 -19.99 -9.42 -19.88
CA ASP A 95 -21.00 -9.49 -18.81
C ASP A 95 -21.66 -10.82 -18.38
N ALA A 96 -21.85 -10.98 -17.03
CA ALA A 96 -22.99 -11.58 -16.30
C ALA A 96 -22.85 -11.50 -14.76
N ARG A 97 -23.95 -11.35 -14.00
CA ARG A 97 -24.00 -11.12 -12.54
C ARG A 97 -24.08 -12.41 -11.72
N ASN A 98 -23.36 -12.44 -10.56
CA ASN A 98 -23.51 -13.47 -9.52
C ASN A 98 -23.05 -12.94 -8.15
N PRO A 99 -23.85 -13.02 -7.04
CA PRO A 99 -23.54 -12.47 -5.72
C PRO A 99 -22.42 -13.18 -4.95
N VAL A 100 -22.03 -14.40 -5.32
CA VAL A 100 -20.88 -15.10 -4.73
C VAL A 100 -19.57 -14.45 -5.15
N ALA A 101 -19.55 -13.77 -6.28
CA ALA A 101 -18.37 -13.12 -6.84
C ALA A 101 -17.87 -11.90 -6.05
N ASP A 102 -18.68 -11.27 -5.23
CA ASP A 102 -18.27 -10.04 -4.49
C ASP A 102 -17.24 -10.36 -3.40
N ARG A 103 -17.26 -11.56 -2.81
CA ARG A 103 -16.22 -12.02 -1.86
C ARG A 103 -14.92 -12.40 -2.57
N GLU A 104 -15.00 -12.99 -3.76
CA GLU A 104 -13.85 -13.32 -4.59
C GLU A 104 -13.14 -12.06 -5.08
N ILE A 105 -13.90 -11.02 -5.43
CA ILE A 105 -13.37 -9.71 -5.82
C ILE A 105 -12.60 -9.04 -4.68
N ALA A 106 -13.14 -9.08 -3.46
CA ALA A 106 -12.45 -8.51 -2.31
C ALA A 106 -11.13 -9.23 -1.97
N ALA A 107 -11.05 -10.53 -2.27
CA ALA A 107 -9.88 -11.37 -2.05
C ALA A 107 -8.91 -11.41 -3.25
N ALA A 108 -9.27 -10.80 -4.38
CA ALA A 108 -8.41 -10.77 -5.57
C ALA A 108 -7.07 -10.07 -5.28
N SER A 109 -5.98 -10.62 -5.82
CA SER A 109 -4.66 -10.01 -5.66
C SER A 109 -4.60 -8.58 -6.21
N LEU A 110 -3.76 -7.73 -5.65
CA LEU A 110 -3.64 -6.33 -6.06
C LEU A 110 -3.31 -6.20 -7.55
N ARG A 111 -2.51 -7.12 -8.07
CA ARG A 111 -2.05 -7.14 -9.47
C ARG A 111 -3.20 -7.37 -10.47
N ILE A 112 -4.20 -8.17 -10.11
CA ILE A 112 -5.36 -8.41 -10.95
C ILE A 112 -6.13 -7.10 -11.19
N PHE A 113 -6.22 -6.24 -10.18
CA PHE A 113 -6.86 -4.94 -10.34
C PHE A 113 -6.14 -4.05 -11.36
N MET A 114 -4.80 -4.17 -11.47
CA MET A 114 -4.02 -3.39 -12.46
C MET A 114 -4.37 -3.71 -13.91
N ARG A 115 -4.95 -4.89 -14.17
CA ARG A 115 -5.42 -5.30 -15.51
C ARG A 115 -6.78 -4.69 -15.89
N LEU A 116 -7.41 -3.93 -14.98
CA LEU A 116 -8.63 -3.17 -15.25
C LEU A 116 -8.29 -1.73 -15.67
N PRO A 117 -9.02 -1.14 -16.63
CA PRO A 117 -8.98 0.31 -16.87
C PRO A 117 -9.30 1.08 -15.59
N VAL A 118 -8.69 2.25 -15.40
CA VAL A 118 -8.78 3.04 -14.17
C VAL A 118 -10.23 3.27 -13.70
N SER A 119 -11.14 3.63 -14.60
CA SER A 119 -12.56 3.88 -14.26
C SER A 119 -13.30 2.61 -13.80
N GLN A 120 -12.99 1.45 -14.38
CA GLN A 120 -13.55 0.17 -13.96
C GLN A 120 -12.96 -0.26 -12.62
N ARG A 121 -11.65 -0.12 -12.45
CA ARG A 121 -10.91 -0.42 -11.23
C ARG A 121 -11.44 0.37 -10.05
N SER A 122 -11.49 1.71 -10.16
CA SER A 122 -11.98 2.58 -9.09
C SER A 122 -13.43 2.25 -8.70
N SER A 123 -14.32 2.03 -9.69
CA SER A 123 -15.73 1.70 -9.42
C SER A 123 -15.88 0.37 -8.68
N VAL A 124 -15.12 -0.67 -9.08
CA VAL A 124 -15.14 -1.98 -8.40
C VAL A 124 -14.60 -1.87 -6.98
N ILE A 125 -13.47 -1.21 -6.76
CA ILE A 125 -12.89 -1.09 -5.42
C ILE A 125 -13.83 -0.32 -4.50
N LEU A 126 -14.35 0.81 -4.93
CA LEU A 126 -15.26 1.63 -4.11
C LEU A 126 -16.55 0.89 -3.78
N CYS A 127 -17.16 0.19 -4.74
CA CYS A 127 -18.40 -0.54 -4.51
C CYS A 127 -18.20 -1.85 -3.74
N ASP A 128 -17.35 -2.75 -4.27
CA ASP A 128 -17.32 -4.14 -3.85
C ASP A 128 -16.35 -4.40 -2.68
N VAL A 129 -15.31 -3.58 -2.55
CA VAL A 129 -14.31 -3.71 -1.47
C VAL A 129 -14.62 -2.76 -0.30
N LEU A 130 -15.12 -1.55 -0.60
CA LEU A 130 -15.32 -0.51 0.41
C LEU A 130 -16.78 -0.24 0.75
N GLY A 131 -17.73 -0.76 -0.05
CA GLY A 131 -19.16 -0.69 0.23
C GLY A 131 -19.83 0.64 -0.10
N HIS A 132 -19.22 1.51 -0.92
CA HIS A 132 -19.82 2.78 -1.34
C HIS A 132 -21.00 2.55 -2.29
N SER A 133 -22.04 3.35 -2.14
CA SER A 133 -23.17 3.41 -3.07
C SER A 133 -22.76 4.02 -4.41
N LEU A 134 -23.54 3.77 -5.46
CA LEU A 134 -23.29 4.36 -6.79
C LEU A 134 -23.27 5.89 -6.76
N GLN A 135 -24.08 6.52 -5.88
CA GLN A 135 -24.11 7.97 -5.73
C GLN A 135 -22.81 8.51 -5.13
N GLU A 136 -22.35 7.89 -4.01
CA GLU A 136 -21.07 8.25 -3.39
C GLU A 136 -19.90 8.03 -4.34
N ILE A 137 -19.91 6.96 -5.14
CA ILE A 137 -18.88 6.72 -6.15
C ILE A 137 -18.88 7.86 -7.19
N CYS A 138 -20.04 8.33 -7.64
CA CYS A 138 -20.12 9.48 -8.54
C CYS A 138 -19.51 10.75 -7.94
N GLU A 139 -19.72 10.98 -6.64
CA GLU A 139 -19.12 12.12 -5.93
C GLU A 139 -17.61 12.01 -5.82
N ILE A 140 -17.09 10.79 -5.64
CA ILE A 140 -15.65 10.50 -5.51
C ILE A 140 -14.92 10.57 -6.85
N VAL A 141 -15.43 9.87 -7.89
CA VAL A 141 -14.70 9.72 -9.16
C VAL A 141 -15.18 10.70 -10.24
N GLY A 142 -16.30 11.36 -10.01
CA GLY A 142 -16.97 12.20 -10.99
C GLY A 142 -17.84 11.41 -11.99
N GLY A 143 -18.58 12.13 -12.81
CA GLY A 143 -19.39 11.53 -13.88
C GLY A 143 -20.84 11.27 -13.47
N SER A 144 -21.54 10.40 -14.22
CA SER A 144 -22.96 10.07 -13.98
C SER A 144 -23.11 8.69 -13.35
N VAL A 145 -24.23 8.47 -12.62
CA VAL A 145 -24.57 7.16 -12.05
C VAL A 145 -24.63 6.08 -13.11
N LEU A 146 -25.08 6.42 -14.32
CA LEU A 146 -25.13 5.48 -15.45
C LEU A 146 -23.73 5.07 -15.89
N ALA A 147 -22.79 6.01 -15.97
CA ALA A 147 -21.40 5.73 -16.34
C ALA A 147 -20.71 4.87 -15.29
N VAL A 148 -20.88 5.18 -13.99
CA VAL A 148 -20.35 4.39 -12.88
C VAL A 148 -20.94 2.98 -12.88
N LYS A 149 -22.26 2.83 -13.07
CA LYS A 149 -22.92 1.52 -13.16
C LYS A 149 -22.36 0.69 -14.32
N ALA A 150 -22.15 1.29 -15.48
CA ALA A 150 -21.58 0.61 -16.65
C ALA A 150 -20.10 0.23 -16.40
N ALA A 151 -19.29 1.10 -15.79
CA ALA A 151 -17.90 0.83 -15.43
C ALA A 151 -17.82 -0.32 -14.42
N LEU A 152 -18.64 -0.29 -13.37
CA LEU A 152 -18.74 -1.36 -12.37
C LEU A 152 -19.09 -2.71 -12.99
N GLN A 153 -20.09 -2.75 -13.86
CA GLN A 153 -20.52 -3.96 -14.52
C GLN A 153 -19.38 -4.57 -15.39
N ARG A 154 -18.77 -3.75 -16.26
CA ARG A 154 -17.62 -4.19 -17.06
C ARG A 154 -16.43 -4.61 -16.21
N GLY A 155 -16.13 -3.86 -15.15
CA GLY A 155 -15.03 -4.17 -14.23
C GLY A 155 -15.22 -5.53 -13.54
N ARG A 156 -16.42 -5.81 -13.01
CA ARG A 156 -16.75 -7.11 -12.40
C ARG A 156 -16.61 -8.27 -13.37
N SER A 157 -17.11 -8.11 -14.61
CA SER A 157 -17.01 -9.13 -15.64
C SER A 157 -15.56 -9.43 -15.98
N ARG A 158 -14.76 -8.40 -16.24
CA ARG A 158 -13.33 -8.54 -16.56
C ARG A 158 -12.55 -9.15 -15.39
N LEU A 159 -12.82 -8.72 -14.16
CA LEU A 159 -12.12 -9.23 -12.97
C LEU A 159 -12.37 -10.73 -12.75
N ARG A 160 -13.61 -11.21 -12.94
CA ARG A 160 -13.93 -12.65 -12.89
C ARG A 160 -13.16 -13.45 -13.95
N ALA A 161 -13.12 -12.95 -15.17
CA ALA A 161 -12.37 -13.60 -16.25
C ALA A 161 -10.87 -13.67 -15.94
N LEU A 162 -10.32 -12.63 -15.31
CA LEU A 162 -8.91 -12.57 -14.90
C LEU A 162 -8.62 -13.47 -13.70
N ALA A 163 -9.53 -13.54 -12.71
CA ALA A 163 -9.37 -14.40 -11.53
C ALA A 163 -9.41 -15.89 -11.87
N ALA A 164 -10.11 -16.28 -12.95
CA ALA A 164 -10.11 -17.64 -13.45
C ALA A 164 -8.81 -18.05 -14.18
N ALA A 165 -7.97 -17.09 -14.54
CA ALA A 165 -6.66 -17.33 -15.14
C ALA A 165 -5.60 -17.45 -14.04
N VAL A 166 -4.88 -18.57 -14.00
CA VAL A 166 -3.78 -18.77 -13.05
C VAL A 166 -2.69 -17.73 -13.31
N ASP A 167 -2.30 -16.98 -12.28
CA ASP A 167 -1.17 -16.03 -12.38
C ASP A 167 0.14 -16.77 -12.05
N ASP A 168 0.72 -17.40 -13.06
CA ASP A 168 1.99 -18.12 -12.96
C ASP A 168 3.23 -17.21 -13.08
N THR A 169 3.08 -15.91 -12.87
CA THR A 169 4.23 -15.02 -12.99
C THR A 169 5.23 -15.32 -11.86
N PRO A 170 6.47 -15.75 -12.16
CA PRO A 170 7.43 -16.13 -11.14
C PRO A 170 7.82 -14.94 -10.26
N ILE A 171 8.09 -15.22 -8.98
CA ILE A 171 8.64 -14.21 -8.06
C ILE A 171 9.99 -13.73 -8.61
N PRO A 172 10.30 -12.41 -8.59
CA PRO A 172 11.59 -11.92 -9.04
C PRO A 172 12.73 -12.58 -8.25
N ALA A 173 13.77 -13.01 -8.94
CA ALA A 173 15.00 -13.43 -8.30
C ALA A 173 15.87 -12.19 -8.05
N LEU A 174 16.37 -12.02 -6.81
CA LEU A 174 17.39 -11.01 -6.54
C LEU A 174 18.71 -11.42 -7.17
N ALA A 175 19.44 -10.45 -7.72
CA ALA A 175 20.82 -10.64 -8.09
C ALA A 175 21.65 -11.03 -6.85
N GLU A 176 22.66 -11.89 -7.04
CA GLU A 176 23.44 -12.42 -5.90
C GLU A 176 24.05 -11.33 -5.01
N PRO A 177 24.58 -10.22 -5.51
CA PRO A 177 25.06 -9.13 -4.65
C PRO A 177 23.97 -8.53 -3.75
N GLU A 178 22.76 -8.37 -4.28
CA GLU A 178 21.61 -7.82 -3.52
C GLU A 178 21.13 -8.80 -2.45
N ARG A 179 21.04 -10.08 -2.82
CA ARG A 179 20.67 -11.15 -1.89
C ARG A 179 21.67 -11.23 -0.73
N THR A 180 22.96 -11.18 -1.02
CA THR A 180 24.03 -11.24 -0.01
C THR A 180 23.96 -10.04 0.94
N ARG A 181 23.76 -8.82 0.43
CA ARG A 181 23.63 -7.60 1.27
C ARG A 181 22.42 -7.71 2.20
N LEU A 182 21.26 -8.09 1.67
CA LEU A 182 20.04 -8.20 2.45
C LEU A 182 20.18 -9.29 3.52
N ARG A 183 20.76 -10.45 3.18
CA ARG A 183 21.04 -11.54 4.12
C ARG A 183 21.98 -11.09 5.23
N THR A 184 23.11 -10.45 4.88
CA THR A 184 24.07 -9.94 5.86
C THR A 184 23.44 -8.95 6.83
N TYR A 185 22.59 -8.05 6.33
CA TYR A 185 21.87 -7.12 7.19
C TYR A 185 20.97 -7.86 8.18
N ILE A 186 20.18 -8.84 7.71
CA ILE A 186 19.25 -9.63 8.53
C ILE A 186 19.99 -10.51 9.55
N GLU A 187 21.09 -11.15 9.17
CA GLU A 187 21.91 -11.96 10.08
C GLU A 187 22.44 -11.13 11.25
N ARG A 188 22.98 -9.95 10.98
CA ARG A 188 23.43 -9.01 12.01
C ARG A 188 22.27 -8.52 12.88
N PHE A 189 21.13 -8.23 12.25
CA PHE A 189 19.94 -7.78 12.97
C PHE A 189 19.41 -8.86 13.93
N ASN A 190 19.31 -10.11 13.47
CA ASN A 190 18.90 -11.27 14.29
C ASN A 190 19.93 -11.60 15.40
N ALA A 191 21.22 -11.33 15.15
CA ALA A 191 22.27 -11.47 16.15
C ALA A 191 22.29 -10.32 17.18
N HIS A 192 21.41 -9.33 17.04
CA HIS A 192 21.40 -8.09 17.82
C HIS A 192 22.71 -7.29 17.74
N ASP A 193 23.51 -7.51 16.69
CA ASP A 193 24.74 -6.75 16.42
C ASP A 193 24.39 -5.41 15.75
N PHE A 194 23.76 -4.53 16.52
CA PHE A 194 23.30 -3.23 16.01
C PHE A 194 24.45 -2.26 15.70
N ASP A 195 25.66 -2.50 16.22
CA ASP A 195 26.84 -1.72 15.82
C ASP A 195 27.23 -2.06 14.38
N ALA A 196 27.26 -3.34 14.03
CA ALA A 196 27.52 -3.79 12.67
C ALA A 196 26.39 -3.37 11.70
N VAL A 197 25.12 -3.41 12.14
CA VAL A 197 23.99 -2.89 11.35
C VAL A 197 24.15 -1.40 11.09
N ARG A 198 24.46 -0.61 12.13
CA ARG A 198 24.71 0.84 11.98
C ARG A 198 25.89 1.17 11.07
N ALA A 199 26.92 0.30 11.05
CA ALA A 199 28.05 0.48 10.14
C ALA A 199 27.64 0.36 8.65
N MET A 200 26.54 -0.37 8.34
CA MET A 200 26.00 -0.49 6.99
C MET A 200 25.15 0.72 6.54
N LEU A 201 24.82 1.64 7.43
CA LEU A 201 24.00 2.82 7.10
C LEU A 201 24.84 3.94 6.50
N ALA A 202 24.30 4.63 5.49
CA ALA A 202 24.82 5.90 5.03
C ALA A 202 24.64 6.99 6.11
N GLU A 203 25.45 8.05 6.07
CA GLU A 203 25.33 9.15 7.03
C GLU A 203 23.99 9.88 6.93
N GLU A 204 23.46 10.01 5.71
CA GLU A 204 22.17 10.64 5.37
C GLU A 204 21.00 9.66 5.33
N VAL A 205 21.12 8.47 5.92
CA VAL A 205 20.07 7.46 5.94
C VAL A 205 18.74 8.04 6.42
N ARG A 206 17.66 7.73 5.68
CA ARG A 206 16.29 8.09 6.03
C ARG A 206 15.56 6.91 6.68
N LEU A 207 14.97 7.14 7.83
CA LEU A 207 14.06 6.21 8.49
C LEU A 207 12.62 6.73 8.40
N ASP A 208 11.74 5.96 7.80
CA ASP A 208 10.30 6.15 7.78
C ASP A 208 9.63 5.00 8.55
N VAL A 209 9.23 5.24 9.80
CA VAL A 209 8.31 4.35 10.51
C VAL A 209 6.91 4.79 10.13
N VAL A 210 6.34 4.07 9.17
CA VAL A 210 5.08 4.40 8.51
C VAL A 210 3.98 4.72 9.52
N ASN A 211 3.27 5.84 9.30
CA ASN A 211 2.23 6.36 10.19
C ASN A 211 2.72 6.75 11.61
N ARG A 212 4.01 6.99 11.82
CA ARG A 212 4.54 7.34 13.15
C ARG A 212 5.61 8.43 13.13
N VAL A 213 6.71 8.22 12.44
CA VAL A 213 7.85 9.16 12.44
C VAL A 213 8.71 9.00 11.20
N CYS A 214 9.18 10.12 10.68
CA CYS A 214 10.20 10.16 9.65
C CYS A 214 11.36 10.99 10.16
N VAL A 215 12.58 10.43 10.13
CA VAL A 215 13.81 11.09 10.56
C VAL A 215 14.94 10.82 9.58
N ASP A 216 15.84 11.79 9.46
CA ASP A 216 17.01 11.71 8.59
C ASP A 216 18.30 11.73 9.44
N GLY A 217 19.32 11.03 8.93
CA GLY A 217 20.66 10.96 9.48
C GLY A 217 20.87 9.84 10.48
N LYS A 218 22.03 9.24 10.38
CA LYS A 218 22.46 8.04 11.13
C LYS A 218 22.33 8.20 12.65
N LYS A 219 22.58 9.41 13.18
CA LYS A 219 22.45 9.69 14.63
C LYS A 219 20.97 9.68 15.06
N SER A 220 20.09 10.24 14.24
CA SER A 220 18.65 10.31 14.51
C SER A 220 17.97 8.94 14.44
N VAL A 221 18.55 8.02 13.67
CA VAL A 221 18.05 6.64 13.51
C VAL A 221 18.50 5.71 14.65
N ALA A 222 19.51 6.07 15.43
CA ALA A 222 20.04 5.21 16.51
C ALA A 222 18.98 4.68 17.51
N PRO A 223 17.99 5.49 17.99
CA PRO A 223 16.94 5.00 18.89
C PRO A 223 16.05 3.88 18.30
N TYR A 224 15.92 3.83 16.98
CA TYR A 224 15.18 2.76 16.30
C TYR A 224 15.74 1.37 16.62
N PHE A 225 17.07 1.21 16.57
CA PHE A 225 17.73 -0.06 16.88
C PHE A 225 17.63 -0.41 18.36
N SER A 226 17.66 0.59 19.26
CA SER A 226 17.45 0.35 20.70
C SER A 226 16.06 -0.20 21.00
N ASN A 227 15.03 0.23 20.26
CA ASN A 227 13.68 -0.30 20.35
C ASN A 227 13.61 -1.77 19.94
N TYR A 228 14.41 -2.19 18.96
CA TYR A 228 14.50 -3.60 18.54
C TYR A 228 15.33 -4.44 19.50
N ALA A 229 16.39 -3.88 20.11
CA ALA A 229 17.16 -4.55 21.13
C ALA A 229 16.29 -5.00 22.34
N ALA A 230 15.23 -4.23 22.64
CA ALA A 230 14.27 -4.57 23.69
C ALA A 230 13.24 -5.64 23.27
N ARG A 231 13.31 -6.21 22.05
CA ARG A 231 12.34 -7.17 21.51
C ARG A 231 13.02 -8.42 20.94
N PRO A 232 13.67 -9.25 21.79
CA PRO A 232 14.45 -10.40 21.35
C PRO A 232 13.60 -11.53 20.74
N HIS A 233 12.28 -11.51 20.94
CA HIS A 233 11.35 -12.48 20.38
C HIS A 233 11.04 -12.26 18.89
N LEU A 234 11.44 -11.12 18.31
CA LEU A 234 11.21 -10.88 16.89
C LEU A 234 12.25 -11.58 16.03
N ARG A 235 11.78 -12.21 14.96
CA ARG A 235 12.57 -12.86 13.92
C ARG A 235 12.42 -12.14 12.60
N PHE A 236 13.54 -11.94 11.92
CA PHE A 236 13.66 -11.25 10.66
C PHE A 236 14.13 -12.23 9.60
N ILE A 237 13.38 -12.39 8.52
CA ILE A 237 13.72 -13.26 7.41
C ILE A 237 13.65 -12.52 6.09
N THR A 238 14.40 -12.98 5.10
CA THR A 238 14.36 -12.44 3.73
C THR A 238 13.08 -12.86 3.03
N GLY A 239 12.50 -11.95 2.27
CA GLY A 239 11.31 -12.24 1.48
C GLY A 239 10.96 -11.14 0.51
N PHE A 240 9.77 -11.23 -0.02
CA PHE A 240 9.18 -10.24 -0.93
C PHE A 240 7.81 -9.79 -0.44
N VAL A 241 7.50 -8.53 -0.64
CA VAL A 241 6.18 -7.93 -0.51
C VAL A 241 5.84 -7.26 -1.83
N ASP A 242 4.78 -7.70 -2.49
CA ASP A 242 4.40 -7.25 -3.84
C ASP A 242 5.60 -7.28 -4.82
N ARG A 243 6.41 -8.34 -4.72
CA ARG A 243 7.62 -8.57 -5.52
C ARG A 243 8.79 -7.62 -5.23
N CYS A 244 8.66 -6.70 -4.27
CA CYS A 244 9.76 -5.89 -3.77
C CYS A 244 10.52 -6.66 -2.68
N PRO A 245 11.86 -6.68 -2.70
CA PRO A 245 12.64 -7.29 -1.64
C PRO A 245 12.32 -6.67 -0.29
N ALA A 246 12.07 -7.50 0.71
CA ALA A 246 11.63 -7.06 2.02
C ALA A 246 12.22 -7.92 3.13
N ILE A 247 12.26 -7.38 4.32
CA ILE A 247 12.46 -8.10 5.56
C ILE A 247 11.08 -8.42 6.13
N LEU A 248 10.76 -9.69 6.26
CA LEU A 248 9.52 -10.17 6.87
C LEU A 248 9.75 -10.38 8.36
N VAL A 249 8.89 -9.81 9.20
CA VAL A 249 9.07 -9.82 10.65
C VAL A 249 8.00 -10.69 11.30
N TYR A 250 8.46 -11.70 12.02
CA TYR A 250 7.65 -12.67 12.75
C TYR A 250 7.90 -12.55 14.26
N ASP A 251 6.97 -13.05 15.03
CA ASP A 251 7.12 -13.21 16.46
C ASP A 251 7.41 -14.69 16.75
N ALA A 252 8.56 -14.98 17.36
CA ALA A 252 8.94 -16.35 17.67
C ALA A 252 8.03 -17.01 18.71
N ASP A 253 7.34 -16.19 19.51
CA ASP A 253 6.39 -16.63 20.53
C ASP A 253 4.97 -16.83 19.98
N ASP A 254 4.70 -16.45 18.71
CA ASP A 254 3.43 -16.68 18.05
C ASP A 254 3.35 -18.11 17.51
N PRO A 255 2.47 -18.99 18.09
CA PRO A 255 2.35 -20.39 17.68
C PRO A 255 1.91 -20.54 16.21
N ASP A 256 1.19 -19.55 15.68
CA ASP A 256 0.71 -19.56 14.29
C ASP A 256 1.78 -19.02 13.32
N GLN A 257 2.89 -18.51 13.81
CA GLN A 257 3.97 -17.88 13.03
C GLN A 257 3.45 -16.91 11.96
N ARG A 258 2.50 -16.05 12.35
CA ARG A 258 1.92 -15.06 11.43
C ARG A 258 2.88 -13.91 11.22
N LEU A 259 2.95 -13.45 9.98
CA LEU A 259 3.66 -12.21 9.66
C LEU A 259 3.09 -11.05 10.49
N LYS A 260 3.94 -10.36 11.24
CA LYS A 260 3.54 -9.19 12.04
C LYS A 260 3.55 -7.90 11.22
N TYR A 261 4.59 -7.71 10.42
CA TYR A 261 4.81 -6.58 9.53
C TYR A 261 6.06 -6.84 8.67
N PHE A 262 6.41 -5.88 7.84
CA PHE A 262 7.61 -5.96 7.01
C PHE A 262 8.41 -4.65 7.06
N VAL A 263 9.67 -4.72 6.65
CA VAL A 263 10.58 -3.57 6.52
C VAL A 263 11.19 -3.60 5.12
N LEU A 264 11.26 -2.44 4.48
CA LEU A 264 11.92 -2.25 3.20
C LEU A 264 13.23 -1.50 3.40
N LEU A 265 14.26 -1.89 2.67
CA LEU A 265 15.55 -1.20 2.65
C LEU A 265 15.83 -0.63 1.27
N ALA A 266 16.24 0.63 1.23
CA ALA A 266 16.78 1.26 0.04
C ALA A 266 18.31 1.27 0.13
N TRP A 267 18.98 0.89 -0.95
CA TRP A 267 20.42 0.76 -1.03
C TRP A 267 21.03 1.72 -2.03
N ALA A 268 22.19 2.30 -1.68
CA ALA A 268 23.09 2.98 -2.60
C ALA A 268 24.47 2.29 -2.51
N GLY A 269 24.82 1.51 -3.52
CA GLY A 269 25.97 0.61 -3.45
C GLY A 269 25.83 -0.38 -2.29
N GLU A 270 26.78 -0.36 -1.35
CA GLU A 270 26.82 -1.24 -0.18
C GLU A 270 26.16 -0.62 1.08
N GLN A 271 25.66 0.61 0.99
CA GLN A 271 25.09 1.32 2.14
C GLN A 271 23.57 1.39 2.07
N VAL A 272 22.92 1.23 3.23
CA VAL A 272 21.49 1.48 3.41
C VAL A 272 21.26 2.98 3.48
N VAL A 273 20.54 3.52 2.50
CA VAL A 273 20.14 4.93 2.44
C VAL A 273 18.71 5.17 2.91
N GLY A 274 17.92 4.12 3.04
CA GLY A 274 16.53 4.22 3.51
C GLY A 274 16.08 2.96 4.23
N ILE A 275 15.31 3.17 5.30
CA ILE A 275 14.62 2.13 6.06
C ILE A 275 13.16 2.55 6.13
N ARG A 276 12.25 1.72 5.63
CA ARG A 276 10.81 1.95 5.72
C ARG A 276 10.16 0.81 6.49
N ASP A 277 9.68 1.10 7.69
CA ASP A 277 9.20 0.13 8.66
C ASP A 277 7.68 0.23 8.82
N PHE A 278 6.97 -0.85 8.52
CA PHE A 278 5.52 -0.96 8.60
C PHE A 278 4.99 -1.47 9.94
N PHE A 279 5.80 -1.44 10.99
CA PHE A 279 5.42 -1.88 12.34
C PHE A 279 4.11 -1.24 12.83
N SER A 280 3.93 0.06 12.60
CA SER A 280 2.72 0.80 13.00
C SER A 280 1.61 0.82 11.94
N ALA A 281 1.84 0.20 10.79
CA ALA A 281 0.94 0.20 9.63
C ALA A 281 0.52 -1.23 9.22
N ARG A 282 0.05 -2.04 10.18
CA ARG A 282 -0.36 -3.44 9.92
C ARG A 282 -1.46 -3.57 8.88
N TYR A 283 -2.27 -2.54 8.67
CA TYR A 283 -3.25 -2.48 7.60
C TYR A 283 -2.62 -2.59 6.20
N ALA A 284 -1.35 -2.24 6.05
CA ALA A 284 -0.62 -2.34 4.79
C ALA A 284 -0.36 -3.78 4.34
N MET A 285 -0.56 -4.77 5.22
CA MET A 285 -0.46 -6.19 4.84
C MET A 285 -1.74 -6.72 4.20
N ASP A 286 -2.85 -5.95 4.24
CA ASP A 286 -4.14 -6.38 3.68
C ASP A 286 -4.09 -6.44 2.15
N GLY A 287 -4.02 -7.64 1.63
CA GLY A 287 -3.93 -7.92 0.20
C GLY A 287 -2.51 -7.95 -0.37
N ALA A 288 -1.47 -7.78 0.46
CA ALA A 288 -0.08 -7.91 0.02
C ALA A 288 0.23 -9.33 -0.49
N GLU A 289 0.95 -9.41 -1.61
CA GLU A 289 1.55 -10.66 -2.10
C GLU A 289 2.85 -10.89 -1.33
N LEU A 290 2.88 -11.97 -0.54
CA LEU A 290 4.01 -12.30 0.33
C LEU A 290 4.72 -13.55 -0.15
N ALA A 291 6.04 -13.51 -0.20
CA ALA A 291 6.85 -14.69 -0.45
C ALA A 291 8.12 -14.70 0.41
N VAL A 292 8.46 -15.85 0.95
CA VAL A 292 9.73 -16.05 1.64
C VAL A 292 10.79 -16.33 0.59
N MET A 293 12.01 -15.81 0.81
CA MET A 293 13.16 -16.11 -0.04
C MET A 293 13.94 -17.26 0.60
N ASP A 294 14.18 -18.31 -0.17
CA ASP A 294 15.01 -19.45 0.23
C ASP A 294 16.50 -19.11 0.33
#